data_d7201a3a4c256681a72796a57462c94b
#
_entry.id   d7201a3a4c256681a72796a57462c94b
#
_cell.length_a   1.000
_cell.length_b   1.000
_cell.length_c   1.000
_cell.angle_alpha   90.00
_cell.angle_beta   90.00
_cell.angle_gamma   90.00
#
_symmetry.space_group_name_H-M   'P 1'
#
loop_
_entity.id
_entity.type
_entity.pdbx_description
1 polymer ?
#
loop_
_entity_poly.entity_id
_entity_poly.type
_entity_poly.pdbx_seq_one_letter_code
_entity_poly.pdbx_strand_id
1 'polypeptide(L)'
;SSLIIFFLFQVDFVHSQVSLEKNGWRLAIQSYTFHKFTLVEAFDKTQELGVKYIEVFPGHKLGGKWGDKVFDFNLDATTRKEIKELAASKGIKIVSTGVYVAERSSDWNKMFAFASAMDMEYISCEPALKDWDLVEKLAKQYNIKISVHNHPKPSDYWNPDNLLQAISKRSTLLGSCADVGHWNREGLDQIACLKKL
;
A
#
# COMPACT_ATOMS: atom_id res chain seq x y z
N SER A 1 -2.73 -32.70 46.66
CA SER A 1 -2.27 -31.42 46.10
C SER A 1 -1.90 -31.62 44.66
N SER A 2 -2.81 -31.22 43.75
CA SER A 2 -2.55 -31.28 42.32
C SER A 2 -1.94 -29.95 41.87
N LEU A 3 -0.73 -30.01 41.36
CA LEU A 3 -0.04 -28.85 40.77
C LEU A 3 -0.50 -28.69 39.31
N ILE A 4 -1.29 -27.65 39.03
CA ILE A 4 -1.68 -27.29 37.67
C ILE A 4 -0.56 -26.42 37.08
N ILE A 5 0.20 -26.98 36.15
CA ILE A 5 1.21 -26.23 35.37
C ILE A 5 0.48 -25.53 34.21
N PHE A 6 0.34 -24.22 34.30
CA PHE A 6 -0.08 -23.39 33.19
C PHE A 6 1.10 -23.22 32.21
N PHE A 7 1.05 -23.91 31.07
CA PHE A 7 1.92 -23.58 29.96
C PHE A 7 1.38 -22.29 29.29
N LEU A 8 2.04 -21.17 29.55
CA LEU A 8 1.87 -19.95 28.76
C LEU A 8 2.49 -20.21 27.39
N PHE A 9 1.67 -20.48 26.40
CA PHE A 9 2.05 -20.33 25.01
C PHE A 9 2.23 -18.83 24.72
N GLN A 10 3.43 -18.31 24.92
CA GLN A 10 3.82 -17.04 24.31
C GLN A 10 3.94 -17.29 22.81
N VAL A 11 2.98 -16.77 22.08
CA VAL A 11 2.96 -16.86 20.62
C VAL A 11 4.13 -16.06 20.07
N ASP A 12 5.09 -16.73 19.44
CA ASP A 12 6.30 -16.16 18.82
C ASP A 12 6.03 -15.28 17.59
N PHE A 13 4.91 -14.56 17.54
CA PHE A 13 4.54 -13.66 16.44
C PHE A 13 5.54 -12.50 16.29
N VAL A 14 6.12 -12.03 17.38
CA VAL A 14 7.08 -10.92 17.38
C VAL A 14 8.42 -11.34 16.74
N HIS A 15 8.83 -12.58 16.89
CA HIS A 15 10.10 -13.08 16.35
C HIS A 15 10.08 -13.21 14.82
N SER A 16 8.94 -13.53 14.20
CA SER A 16 8.84 -13.66 12.74
C SER A 16 8.93 -12.31 12.03
N GLN A 17 8.34 -11.24 12.58
CA GLN A 17 8.43 -9.90 12.00
C GLN A 17 9.86 -9.34 12.05
N VAL A 18 10.55 -9.49 13.17
CA VAL A 18 11.96 -9.06 13.30
C VAL A 18 12.87 -9.82 12.32
N SER A 19 12.60 -11.09 12.04
CA SER A 19 13.31 -11.89 11.06
C SER A 19 13.08 -11.39 9.62
N LEU A 20 11.85 -11.02 9.26
CA LEU A 20 11.51 -10.48 7.94
C LEU A 20 12.15 -9.10 7.72
N GLU A 21 12.09 -8.21 8.68
CA GLU A 21 12.68 -6.86 8.60
C GLU A 21 14.22 -6.92 8.43
N LYS A 22 14.90 -7.85 9.08
CA LYS A 22 16.34 -8.08 8.89
C LYS A 22 16.71 -8.44 7.45
N ASN A 23 15.79 -9.08 6.73
CA ASN A 23 15.95 -9.45 5.33
C ASN A 23 15.42 -8.38 4.35
N GLY A 24 15.06 -7.18 4.86
CA GLY A 24 14.51 -6.09 4.05
C GLY A 24 13.03 -6.21 3.70
N TRP A 25 12.32 -7.22 4.25
CA TRP A 25 10.89 -7.40 4.07
C TRP A 25 10.10 -6.71 5.19
N ARG A 26 8.94 -6.19 4.86
CA ARG A 26 8.01 -5.64 5.86
C ARG A 26 6.61 -6.21 5.63
N LEU A 27 5.97 -6.64 6.71
CA LEU A 27 4.57 -7.01 6.67
C LEU A 27 3.72 -5.75 6.79
N ALA A 28 2.87 -5.52 5.82
CA ALA A 28 1.91 -4.41 5.81
C ALA A 28 0.50 -4.93 5.56
N ILE A 29 -0.51 -4.17 5.98
CA ILE A 29 -1.92 -4.40 5.65
C ILE A 29 -2.34 -3.40 4.59
N GLN A 30 -3.00 -3.87 3.53
CA GLN A 30 -3.77 -3.00 2.65
C GLN A 30 -5.13 -2.74 3.32
N SER A 31 -5.46 -1.47 3.57
CA SER A 31 -6.64 -1.08 4.35
C SER A 31 -7.97 -1.49 3.70
N TYR A 32 -7.98 -1.84 2.42
CA TYR A 32 -9.16 -2.40 1.75
C TYR A 32 -9.64 -3.71 2.39
N THR A 33 -8.76 -4.44 3.08
CA THR A 33 -9.12 -5.57 3.94
C THR A 33 -10.22 -5.18 4.94
N PHE A 34 -10.21 -3.92 5.37
CA PHE A 34 -11.16 -3.34 6.31
C PHE A 34 -12.12 -2.32 5.66
N HIS A 35 -12.42 -2.46 4.36
CA HIS A 35 -13.22 -1.48 3.60
C HIS A 35 -14.65 -1.24 4.13
N LYS A 36 -15.17 -2.15 4.99
CA LYS A 36 -16.46 -2.00 5.68
C LYS A 36 -16.37 -1.19 6.98
N PHE A 37 -15.19 -0.82 7.41
CA PHE A 37 -14.89 -0.03 8.59
C PHE A 37 -14.32 1.32 8.16
N THR A 38 -14.22 2.25 9.09
CA THR A 38 -13.51 3.52 8.87
C THR A 38 -11.99 3.34 8.97
N LEU A 39 -11.23 4.34 8.52
CA LEU A 39 -9.77 4.31 8.63
C LEU A 39 -9.30 4.28 10.09
N VAL A 40 -10.00 5.00 10.98
CA VAL A 40 -9.72 4.95 12.43
C VAL A 40 -9.86 3.53 12.96
N GLU A 41 -10.96 2.85 12.65
CA GLU A 41 -11.17 1.45 13.03
C GLU A 41 -10.17 0.49 12.35
N ALA A 42 -9.78 0.79 11.10
CA ALA A 42 -8.75 0.03 10.41
C ALA A 42 -7.38 0.14 11.10
N PHE A 43 -7.05 1.31 11.66
CA PHE A 43 -5.84 1.46 12.48
C PHE A 43 -5.93 0.63 13.78
N ASP A 44 -7.10 0.63 14.45
CA ASP A 44 -7.30 -0.20 15.66
C ASP A 44 -7.07 -1.69 15.34
N LYS A 45 -7.68 -2.17 14.27
CA LYS A 45 -7.52 -3.57 13.82
C LYS A 45 -6.09 -3.90 13.40
N THR A 46 -5.40 -2.97 12.75
CA THR A 46 -3.99 -3.13 12.37
C THR A 46 -3.10 -3.23 13.61
N GLN A 47 -3.37 -2.41 14.64
CA GLN A 47 -2.66 -2.44 15.92
C GLN A 47 -2.92 -3.76 16.67
N GLU A 48 -4.18 -4.22 16.75
CA GLU A 48 -4.57 -5.50 17.36
C GLU A 48 -3.83 -6.69 16.73
N LEU A 49 -3.60 -6.65 15.41
CA LEU A 49 -2.84 -7.66 14.68
C LEU A 49 -1.32 -7.53 14.86
N GLY A 50 -0.84 -6.52 15.58
CA GLY A 50 0.59 -6.27 15.79
C GLY A 50 1.33 -5.85 14.52
N VAL A 51 0.62 -5.44 13.45
CA VAL A 51 1.23 -5.00 12.19
C VAL A 51 1.58 -3.51 12.26
N LYS A 52 2.79 -3.16 11.85
CA LYS A 52 3.32 -1.79 11.97
C LYS A 52 3.16 -0.92 10.73
N TYR A 53 2.80 -1.50 9.60
CA TYR A 53 2.74 -0.81 8.32
C TYR A 53 1.38 -0.98 7.67
N ILE A 54 0.88 0.09 7.06
CA ILE A 54 -0.39 0.09 6.35
C ILE A 54 -0.28 0.84 5.02
N GLU A 55 -0.89 0.28 3.99
CA GLU A 55 -1.24 0.99 2.76
C GLU A 55 -2.70 1.39 2.86
N VAL A 56 -3.04 2.66 2.61
CA VAL A 56 -4.41 3.16 2.70
C VAL A 56 -4.99 3.35 1.30
N PHE A 57 -6.15 2.73 1.04
CA PHE A 57 -6.79 2.89 -0.26
C PHE A 57 -7.43 4.29 -0.39
N PRO A 58 -7.34 4.95 -1.57
CA PRO A 58 -8.00 6.21 -1.85
C PRO A 58 -9.52 6.07 -1.73
N GLY A 59 -10.18 7.00 -1.05
CA GLY A 59 -11.62 6.95 -0.78
C GLY A 59 -12.00 6.24 0.52
N HIS A 60 -11.04 5.75 1.31
CA HIS A 60 -11.35 5.18 2.63
C HIS A 60 -11.95 6.24 3.55
N LYS A 61 -13.16 6.01 4.05
CA LYS A 61 -13.80 6.92 5.02
C LYS A 61 -12.96 7.03 6.27
N LEU A 62 -12.68 8.25 6.73
CA LEU A 62 -11.83 8.49 7.89
C LEU A 62 -12.45 8.02 9.19
N GLY A 63 -13.73 8.36 9.42
CA GLY A 63 -14.42 8.08 10.68
C GLY A 63 -13.96 8.98 11.84
N GLY A 64 -14.29 8.58 13.07
CA GLY A 64 -13.98 9.35 14.27
C GLY A 64 -14.43 10.80 14.17
N LYS A 65 -13.57 11.75 14.53
CA LYS A 65 -13.87 13.19 14.47
C LYS A 65 -13.99 13.76 13.05
N TRP A 66 -13.55 13.03 12.03
CA TRP A 66 -13.61 13.47 10.63
C TRP A 66 -14.85 12.96 9.88
N GLY A 67 -15.63 12.06 10.49
CA GLY A 67 -16.89 11.55 9.92
C GLY A 67 -16.70 10.92 8.54
N ASP A 68 -17.47 11.40 7.57
CA ASP A 68 -17.51 10.87 6.20
C ASP A 68 -16.41 11.42 5.27
N LYS A 69 -15.50 12.29 5.76
CA LYS A 69 -14.33 12.67 4.96
C LYS A 69 -13.61 11.41 4.50
N VAL A 70 -13.05 11.46 3.30
CA VAL A 70 -12.33 10.32 2.73
C VAL A 70 -10.82 10.59 2.65
N PHE A 71 -10.05 9.53 2.67
CA PHE A 71 -8.60 9.59 2.50
C PHE A 71 -8.27 9.78 1.01
N ASP A 72 -7.85 10.98 0.65
CA ASP A 72 -7.44 11.32 -0.71
C ASP A 72 -6.50 12.55 -0.73
N PHE A 73 -6.04 12.93 -1.92
CA PHE A 73 -5.15 14.07 -2.10
C PHE A 73 -5.82 15.45 -1.87
N ASN A 74 -7.13 15.53 -1.67
CA ASN A 74 -7.82 16.78 -1.37
C ASN A 74 -7.87 17.06 0.15
N LEU A 75 -7.41 16.16 1.00
CA LEU A 75 -7.32 16.39 2.44
C LEU A 75 -6.47 17.62 2.74
N ASP A 76 -6.99 18.48 3.61
CA ASP A 76 -6.26 19.66 4.11
C ASP A 76 -5.04 19.26 4.97
N ALA A 77 -4.09 20.19 5.12
CA ALA A 77 -2.82 19.92 5.80
C ALA A 77 -3.01 19.52 7.28
N THR A 78 -4.01 20.11 7.96
CA THR A 78 -4.31 19.79 9.36
C THR A 78 -4.81 18.36 9.48
N THR A 79 -5.79 17.96 8.65
CA THR A 79 -6.31 16.60 8.64
C THR A 79 -5.22 15.58 8.31
N ARG A 80 -4.35 15.85 7.33
CA ARG A 80 -3.20 14.97 7.01
C ARG A 80 -2.27 14.78 8.19
N LYS A 81 -1.91 15.86 8.88
CA LYS A 81 -1.06 15.82 10.08
C LYS A 81 -1.70 14.96 11.17
N GLU A 82 -2.95 15.23 11.50
CA GLU A 82 -3.68 14.52 12.56
C GLU A 82 -3.84 13.02 12.27
N ILE A 83 -4.06 12.62 11.01
CA ILE A 83 -4.13 11.22 10.60
C ILE A 83 -2.77 10.53 10.79
N LYS A 84 -1.66 11.19 10.41
CA LYS A 84 -0.31 10.65 10.67
C LYS A 84 -0.03 10.49 12.15
N GLU A 85 -0.39 11.48 12.95
CA GLU A 85 -0.22 11.44 14.41
C GLU A 85 -1.05 10.33 15.06
N LEU A 86 -2.31 10.13 14.61
CA LEU A 86 -3.14 9.04 15.07
C LEU A 86 -2.53 7.68 14.73
N ALA A 87 -2.10 7.46 13.49
CA ALA A 87 -1.45 6.22 13.10
C ALA A 87 -0.17 5.97 13.94
N ALA A 88 0.67 7.00 14.09
CA ALA A 88 1.89 6.92 14.89
C ALA A 88 1.63 6.61 16.37
N SER A 89 0.57 7.20 16.96
CA SER A 89 0.17 6.91 18.35
C SER A 89 -0.22 5.44 18.59
N LYS A 90 -0.57 4.73 17.52
CA LYS A 90 -0.88 3.29 17.52
C LYS A 90 0.31 2.43 17.07
N GLY A 91 1.49 3.02 16.89
CA GLY A 91 2.69 2.31 16.40
C GLY A 91 2.62 1.94 14.92
N ILE A 92 1.75 2.60 14.14
CA ILE A 92 1.52 2.33 12.72
C ILE A 92 2.14 3.42 11.87
N LYS A 93 2.83 3.04 10.80
CA LYS A 93 3.29 3.93 9.73
C LYS A 93 2.45 3.71 8.48
N ILE A 94 1.87 4.80 7.94
CA ILE A 94 1.26 4.79 6.61
C ILE A 94 2.41 4.83 5.60
N VAL A 95 2.66 3.72 4.89
CA VAL A 95 3.81 3.61 3.98
C VAL A 95 3.45 3.90 2.53
N SER A 96 2.17 3.82 2.20
CA SER A 96 1.67 3.91 0.83
C SER A 96 0.20 4.28 0.77
N THR A 97 -0.23 4.67 -0.41
CA THR A 97 -1.64 4.71 -0.81
C THR A 97 -1.82 3.94 -2.12
N GLY A 98 -2.98 3.28 -2.27
CA GLY A 98 -3.30 2.50 -3.48
C GLY A 98 -4.55 1.61 -3.31
N VAL A 99 -5.11 1.09 -4.39
CA VAL A 99 -4.60 1.25 -5.77
C VAL A 99 -5.15 2.55 -6.35
N TYR A 100 -4.25 3.40 -6.81
CA TYR A 100 -4.63 4.69 -7.41
C TYR A 100 -4.67 4.59 -8.93
N VAL A 101 -5.77 5.04 -9.51
CA VAL A 101 -5.95 5.24 -10.94
C VAL A 101 -6.32 6.70 -11.17
N ALA A 102 -5.51 7.42 -11.95
CA ALA A 102 -5.75 8.83 -12.21
C ALA A 102 -6.92 9.02 -13.18
N GLU A 103 -7.89 9.85 -12.82
CA GLU A 103 -8.96 10.25 -13.74
C GLU A 103 -8.41 11.16 -14.85
N ARG A 104 -7.47 12.02 -14.50
CA ARG A 104 -6.78 12.95 -15.41
C ARG A 104 -5.29 12.88 -15.16
N SER A 105 -4.50 12.96 -16.21
CA SER A 105 -3.02 12.96 -16.09
C SER A 105 -2.50 14.04 -15.12
N SER A 106 -3.18 15.21 -15.03
CA SER A 106 -2.80 16.29 -14.11
C SER A 106 -2.93 15.91 -12.62
N ASP A 107 -3.76 14.94 -12.28
CA ASP A 107 -3.98 14.52 -10.88
C ASP A 107 -2.78 13.78 -10.31
N TRP A 108 -1.87 13.26 -11.15
CA TRP A 108 -0.59 12.71 -10.69
C TRP A 108 0.22 13.73 -9.89
N ASN A 109 0.22 15.01 -10.28
CA ASN A 109 0.92 16.05 -9.52
C ASN A 109 0.38 16.18 -8.09
N LYS A 110 -0.94 16.11 -7.92
CA LYS A 110 -1.59 16.19 -6.60
C LYS A 110 -1.31 14.92 -5.79
N MET A 111 -1.38 13.75 -6.42
CA MET A 111 -1.12 12.48 -5.75
C MET A 111 0.31 12.40 -5.22
N PHE A 112 1.31 12.79 -6.01
CA PHE A 112 2.70 12.79 -5.55
C PHE A 112 2.94 13.82 -4.44
N ALA A 113 2.35 15.03 -4.55
CA ALA A 113 2.43 16.05 -3.49
C ALA A 113 1.78 15.54 -2.20
N PHE A 114 0.64 14.86 -2.30
CA PHE A 114 -0.04 14.23 -1.17
C PHE A 114 0.81 13.12 -0.55
N ALA A 115 1.31 12.18 -1.34
CA ALA A 115 2.14 11.10 -0.86
C ALA A 115 3.40 11.61 -0.14
N SER A 116 4.03 12.66 -0.69
CA SER A 116 5.17 13.33 -0.05
C SER A 116 4.77 13.98 1.27
N ALA A 117 3.64 14.71 1.33
CA ALA A 117 3.15 15.34 2.56
C ALA A 117 2.75 14.33 3.64
N MET A 118 2.41 13.12 3.24
CA MET A 118 2.09 11.99 4.13
C MET A 118 3.30 11.13 4.50
N ASP A 119 4.51 11.48 4.06
CA ASP A 119 5.75 10.72 4.25
C ASP A 119 5.68 9.27 3.72
N MET A 120 4.94 9.08 2.63
CA MET A 120 4.81 7.77 1.99
C MET A 120 6.07 7.40 1.20
N GLU A 121 6.37 6.12 1.16
CA GLU A 121 7.55 5.58 0.48
C GLU A 121 7.25 5.20 -0.97
N TYR A 122 6.00 4.82 -1.24
CA TYR A 122 5.55 4.44 -2.58
C TYR A 122 4.07 4.72 -2.80
N ILE A 123 3.64 4.65 -4.05
CA ILE A 123 2.24 4.71 -4.47
C ILE A 123 1.95 3.42 -5.23
N SER A 124 0.97 2.65 -4.77
CA SER A 124 0.41 1.53 -5.53
C SER A 124 -0.61 2.06 -6.54
N CYS A 125 -0.44 1.77 -7.83
CA CYS A 125 -1.25 2.40 -8.85
C CYS A 125 -1.29 1.61 -10.16
N GLU A 126 -2.17 2.04 -11.06
CA GLU A 126 -2.20 1.61 -12.47
C GLU A 126 -2.14 2.85 -13.36
N PRO A 127 -0.95 3.32 -13.75
CA PRO A 127 -0.81 4.44 -14.66
C PRO A 127 -1.35 4.10 -16.05
N ALA A 128 -2.12 5.00 -16.65
CA ALA A 128 -2.43 4.86 -18.07
C ALA A 128 -1.13 4.89 -18.90
N LEU A 129 -1.06 4.12 -19.99
CA LEU A 129 0.18 4.00 -20.79
C LEU A 129 0.74 5.35 -21.23
N LYS A 130 -0.11 6.34 -21.51
CA LYS A 130 0.27 7.72 -21.90
C LYS A 130 0.90 8.52 -20.76
N ASP A 131 0.73 8.13 -19.50
CA ASP A 131 1.14 8.91 -18.33
C ASP A 131 2.54 8.52 -17.81
N TRP A 132 3.16 7.50 -18.37
CA TRP A 132 4.43 6.96 -17.85
C TRP A 132 5.56 7.99 -17.74
N ASP A 133 5.70 8.86 -18.74
CA ASP A 133 6.77 9.87 -18.70
C ASP A 133 6.55 10.90 -17.59
N LEU A 134 5.30 11.29 -17.36
CA LEU A 134 4.93 12.16 -16.24
C LEU A 134 5.15 11.45 -14.90
N VAL A 135 4.66 10.22 -14.76
CA VAL A 135 4.77 9.42 -13.53
C VAL A 135 6.24 9.20 -13.16
N GLU A 136 7.08 8.80 -14.12
CA GLU A 136 8.52 8.64 -13.90
C GLU A 136 9.21 9.94 -13.48
N LYS A 137 8.88 11.07 -14.15
CA LYS A 137 9.39 12.40 -13.79
C LYS A 137 9.05 12.74 -12.34
N LEU A 138 7.79 12.55 -11.94
CA LEU A 138 7.33 12.84 -10.58
C LEU A 138 7.95 11.89 -9.56
N ALA A 139 8.07 10.59 -9.87
CA ALA A 139 8.73 9.63 -9.02
C ALA A 139 10.18 10.06 -8.69
N LYS A 140 10.93 10.51 -9.69
CA LYS A 140 12.28 11.06 -9.50
C LYS A 140 12.27 12.36 -8.71
N GLN A 141 11.34 13.28 -9.00
CA GLN A 141 11.25 14.58 -8.36
C GLN A 141 10.96 14.47 -6.86
N TYR A 142 10.04 13.59 -6.47
CA TYR A 142 9.62 13.39 -5.08
C TYR A 142 10.39 12.28 -4.36
N ASN A 143 11.22 11.54 -5.08
CA ASN A 143 11.89 10.32 -4.58
C ASN A 143 10.89 9.31 -3.98
N ILE A 144 9.76 9.11 -4.65
CA ILE A 144 8.70 8.18 -4.25
C ILE A 144 8.64 7.06 -5.28
N LYS A 145 8.64 5.80 -4.82
CA LYS A 145 8.54 4.63 -5.67
C LYS A 145 7.12 4.47 -6.24
N ILE A 146 7.03 3.90 -7.41
CA ILE A 146 5.77 3.47 -8.03
C ILE A 146 5.72 1.96 -8.03
N SER A 147 4.64 1.43 -7.49
CA SER A 147 4.38 -0.01 -7.40
C SER A 147 3.13 -0.33 -8.22
N VAL A 148 3.32 -0.87 -9.42
CA VAL A 148 2.20 -1.11 -10.34
C VAL A 148 1.45 -2.35 -9.95
N HIS A 149 0.17 -2.17 -9.64
CA HIS A 149 -0.75 -3.24 -9.29
C HIS A 149 -1.31 -3.89 -10.56
N ASN A 150 -1.56 -5.18 -10.50
CA ASN A 150 -2.12 -5.95 -11.60
C ASN A 150 -3.57 -6.35 -11.32
N HIS A 151 -4.54 -5.58 -11.78
CA HIS A 151 -5.92 -6.08 -11.84
C HIS A 151 -6.10 -7.08 -12.98
N PRO A 152 -7.17 -7.91 -12.96
CA PRO A 152 -7.55 -8.75 -14.10
C PRO A 152 -7.87 -7.91 -15.34
N LYS A 153 -7.97 -8.55 -16.48
CA LYS A 153 -8.47 -7.88 -17.70
C LYS A 153 -9.80 -7.15 -17.41
N PRO A 154 -9.96 -5.93 -17.94
CA PRO A 154 -9.20 -5.30 -19.04
C PRO A 154 -8.00 -4.44 -18.62
N SER A 155 -7.45 -4.59 -17.40
CA SER A 155 -6.25 -3.85 -16.99
C SER A 155 -5.09 -4.11 -17.96
N ASP A 156 -4.33 -3.04 -18.32
CA ASP A 156 -3.13 -3.17 -19.14
C ASP A 156 -2.05 -4.02 -18.43
N TYR A 157 -2.10 -4.13 -17.09
CA TYR A 157 -1.07 -4.79 -16.27
C TYR A 157 -1.46 -6.18 -15.78
N TRP A 158 -2.52 -6.79 -16.32
CA TRP A 158 -3.00 -8.11 -15.92
C TRP A 158 -1.92 -9.21 -16.01
N ASN A 159 -0.92 -9.02 -16.88
CA ASN A 159 0.19 -9.94 -17.10
C ASN A 159 1.51 -9.25 -16.75
N PRO A 160 2.44 -9.92 -16.03
CA PRO A 160 3.73 -9.31 -15.67
C PRO A 160 4.57 -8.89 -16.88
N ASP A 161 4.45 -9.56 -18.03
CA ASP A 161 5.17 -9.17 -19.24
C ASP A 161 4.78 -7.77 -19.73
N ASN A 162 3.51 -7.40 -19.61
CA ASN A 162 3.03 -6.06 -19.97
C ASN A 162 3.64 -4.99 -19.06
N LEU A 163 3.70 -5.26 -17.76
CA LEU A 163 4.37 -4.35 -16.82
C LEU A 163 5.85 -4.22 -17.16
N LEU A 164 6.56 -5.33 -17.33
CA LEU A 164 7.98 -5.32 -17.65
C LEU A 164 8.27 -4.55 -18.95
N GLN A 165 7.40 -4.68 -19.96
CA GLN A 165 7.49 -3.88 -21.18
C GLN A 165 7.30 -2.38 -20.92
N ALA A 166 6.30 -2.01 -20.09
CA ALA A 166 5.99 -0.61 -19.78
C ALA A 166 7.12 0.09 -19.01
N ILE A 167 7.77 -0.63 -18.07
CA ILE A 167 8.85 -0.06 -17.25
C ILE A 167 10.27 -0.31 -17.82
N SER A 168 10.39 -1.07 -18.91
CA SER A 168 11.69 -1.33 -19.55
C SER A 168 12.39 -0.01 -19.88
N LYS A 169 13.69 0.09 -19.54
CA LYS A 169 14.53 1.30 -19.78
C LYS A 169 14.10 2.53 -18.96
N ARG A 170 13.19 2.39 -17.98
CA ARG A 170 12.78 3.45 -17.06
C ARG A 170 13.55 3.39 -15.75
N SER A 171 13.26 4.31 -14.85
CA SER A 171 13.88 4.42 -13.52
C SER A 171 13.64 3.17 -12.68
N THR A 172 14.63 2.80 -11.85
CA THR A 172 14.50 1.76 -10.82
C THR A 172 13.54 2.12 -9.67
N LEU A 173 12.97 3.32 -9.69
CA LEU A 173 11.87 3.70 -8.79
C LEU A 173 10.52 3.06 -9.20
N LEU A 174 10.45 2.46 -10.39
CA LEU A 174 9.23 1.84 -10.92
C LEU A 174 9.33 0.33 -10.77
N GLY A 175 8.34 -0.28 -10.16
CA GLY A 175 8.31 -1.72 -9.88
C GLY A 175 6.89 -2.27 -9.84
N SER A 176 6.76 -3.48 -9.32
CA SER A 176 5.50 -4.22 -9.25
C SER A 176 4.90 -4.23 -7.85
N CYS A 177 3.58 -4.10 -7.77
CA CYS A 177 2.74 -4.55 -6.66
C CYS A 177 2.03 -5.82 -7.14
N ALA A 178 2.68 -6.96 -6.97
CA ALA A 178 2.25 -8.24 -7.50
C ALA A 178 1.04 -8.81 -6.72
N ASP A 179 -0.18 -8.65 -7.24
CA ASP A 179 -1.35 -9.35 -6.72
C ASP A 179 -1.44 -10.75 -7.33
N VAL A 180 -0.94 -11.71 -6.58
CA VAL A 180 -0.93 -13.13 -6.98
C VAL A 180 -2.33 -13.71 -7.10
N GLY A 181 -3.31 -13.16 -6.36
CA GLY A 181 -4.71 -13.58 -6.45
C GLY A 181 -5.34 -13.20 -7.78
N HIS A 182 -5.00 -12.03 -8.33
CA HIS A 182 -5.46 -11.62 -9.65
C HIS A 182 -4.83 -12.48 -10.76
N TRP A 183 -3.55 -12.80 -10.67
CA TRP A 183 -2.94 -13.75 -11.62
C TRP A 183 -3.61 -15.12 -11.59
N ASN A 184 -3.93 -15.62 -10.38
CA ASN A 184 -4.65 -16.88 -10.25
C ASN A 184 -6.03 -16.85 -10.94
N ARG A 185 -6.78 -15.74 -10.82
CA ARG A 185 -8.09 -15.56 -11.50
C ARG A 185 -7.96 -15.54 -13.02
N GLU A 186 -6.84 -15.06 -13.55
CA GLU A 186 -6.52 -15.04 -14.98
C GLU A 186 -5.91 -16.37 -15.48
N GLY A 187 -5.77 -17.37 -14.60
CA GLY A 187 -5.22 -18.68 -14.95
C GLY A 187 -3.70 -18.68 -15.13
N LEU A 188 -3.00 -17.66 -14.62
CA LEU A 188 -1.55 -17.58 -14.67
C LEU A 188 -0.92 -18.33 -13.49
N ASP A 189 0.25 -18.94 -13.74
CA ASP A 189 1.09 -19.52 -12.69
C ASP A 189 1.77 -18.39 -11.89
N GLN A 190 1.40 -18.24 -10.63
CA GLN A 190 1.88 -17.16 -9.77
C GLN A 190 3.40 -17.22 -9.55
N ILE A 191 3.95 -18.43 -9.40
CA ILE A 191 5.38 -18.60 -9.19
C ILE A 191 6.18 -18.24 -10.45
N ALA A 192 5.68 -18.63 -11.62
CA ALA A 192 6.27 -18.22 -12.88
C ALA A 192 6.19 -16.69 -13.08
N CYS A 193 5.07 -16.07 -12.70
CA CYS A 193 4.91 -14.61 -12.75
C CYS A 193 5.91 -13.90 -11.82
N LEU A 194 6.03 -14.35 -10.55
CA LEU A 194 6.98 -13.77 -9.58
C LEU A 194 8.43 -13.91 -10.01
N LYS A 195 8.79 -15.01 -10.68
CA LYS A 195 10.18 -15.23 -11.17
C LYS A 195 10.57 -14.30 -12.32
N LYS A 196 9.60 -13.66 -12.98
CA LYS A 196 9.85 -12.69 -14.04
C LYS A 196 10.15 -11.29 -13.52
N LEU A 197 9.64 -10.96 -12.31
CA LEU A 197 9.75 -9.65 -11.67
C LEU A 197 11.02 -9.56 -10.82
#